data_81cef867965903b1cf399486c72bab82
#
_entry.id   81cef867965903b1cf399486c72bab82
#
_cell.length_a   1.000
_cell.length_b   1.000
_cell.length_c   1.000
_cell.angle_alpha   90.00
_cell.angle_beta   90.00
_cell.angle_gamma   90.00
#
_symmetry.space_group_name_H-M   'P 1'
#
loop_
_entity.id
_entity.type
_entity.pdbx_description
1 polymer ?
#
loop_
_entity_poly.entity_id
_entity_poly.type
_entity_poly.pdbx_seq_one_letter_code
_entity_poly.pdbx_strand_id
1 'polypeptide(L)'
;VRTQAKRVTFRLHIPVLEAIEELVRSGVAPSRNALIERLVDEAARRRRRKLREERALEEYRQAFGDPAYRAEQEELARAFALADTETARSIEP
;
A
#
# COMPACT_ATOMS: atom_id res chain seq x y z
N VAL A 1 -21.00 5.72 -16.89
CA VAL A 1 -21.33 6.87 -16.28
C VAL A 1 -20.92 6.90 -14.81
N ARG A 2 -19.61 6.91 -14.61
CA ARG A 2 -18.99 6.79 -13.28
C ARG A 2 -19.00 8.09 -12.47
N THR A 3 -19.39 9.19 -13.10
CA THR A 3 -19.44 10.51 -12.44
C THR A 3 -20.80 10.84 -11.84
N GLN A 4 -21.79 9.97 -12.06
CA GLN A 4 -23.14 10.18 -11.56
C GLN A 4 -23.23 9.90 -10.07
N ALA A 5 -23.65 10.90 -9.30
CA ALA A 5 -23.79 10.79 -7.86
C ALA A 5 -25.13 10.18 -7.45
N LYS A 6 -25.11 9.37 -6.41
CA LYS A 6 -26.32 8.82 -5.77
C LYS A 6 -26.26 9.10 -4.28
N ARG A 7 -27.41 9.42 -3.68
CA ARG A 7 -27.50 9.58 -2.24
C ARG A 7 -27.48 8.23 -1.54
N VAL A 8 -26.57 8.08 -0.58
CA VAL A 8 -26.43 6.86 0.23
C VAL A 8 -26.46 7.24 1.70
N THR A 9 -27.10 6.42 2.53
CA THR A 9 -27.19 6.65 3.97
C THR A 9 -26.41 5.57 4.71
N PHE A 10 -25.56 5.97 5.66
CA PHE A 10 -24.80 5.08 6.50
C PHE A 10 -25.18 5.21 7.96
N ARG A 11 -25.12 4.12 8.69
CA ARG A 11 -25.14 4.11 10.15
C ARG A 11 -23.70 4.02 10.63
N LEU A 12 -23.25 5.05 11.33
CA LEU A 12 -21.90 5.12 11.89
C LEU A 12 -21.98 5.28 13.41
N HIS A 13 -21.04 4.67 14.11
CA HIS A 13 -20.92 4.87 15.53
C HIS A 13 -20.54 6.32 15.83
N ILE A 14 -21.01 6.82 16.98
CA ILE A 14 -20.81 8.22 17.37
C ILE A 14 -19.34 8.66 17.33
N PRO A 15 -18.37 7.86 17.83
CA PRO A 15 -16.95 8.25 17.73
C PRO A 15 -16.47 8.45 16.29
N VAL A 16 -16.99 7.69 15.34
CA VAL A 16 -16.65 7.84 13.92
C VAL A 16 -17.21 9.13 13.35
N LEU A 17 -18.46 9.46 13.71
CA LEU A 17 -19.08 10.73 13.31
C LEU A 17 -18.31 11.94 13.87
N GLU A 18 -17.89 11.86 15.12
CA GLU A 18 -17.10 12.91 15.76
C GLU A 18 -15.74 13.08 15.07
N ALA A 19 -15.09 11.98 14.71
CA ALA A 19 -13.84 11.99 13.96
C ALA A 19 -13.99 12.64 12.57
N ILE A 20 -15.08 12.34 11.86
CA ILE A 20 -15.40 12.97 10.59
C ILE A 20 -15.55 14.49 10.75
N GLU A 21 -16.30 14.93 11.74
CA GLU A 21 -16.51 16.36 11.99
C GLU A 21 -15.23 17.08 12.38
N GLU A 22 -14.37 16.43 13.17
CA GLU A 22 -13.07 16.95 13.54
C GLU A 22 -12.17 17.14 12.32
N LEU A 23 -12.12 16.15 11.44
CA LEU A 23 -11.32 16.22 10.22
C LEU A 23 -11.80 17.32 9.27
N VAL A 24 -13.11 17.48 9.14
CA VAL A 24 -13.68 18.57 8.33
C VAL A 24 -13.33 19.94 8.94
N ARG A 25 -13.46 20.09 10.26
CA ARG A 25 -13.10 21.33 10.95
C ARG A 25 -11.62 21.67 10.81
N SER A 26 -10.76 20.67 10.82
CA SER A 26 -9.32 20.88 10.66
C SER A 26 -8.88 21.19 9.22
N GLY A 27 -9.80 21.19 8.28
CA GLY A 27 -9.52 21.56 6.90
C GLY A 27 -9.00 20.42 6.00
N VAL A 28 -9.09 19.16 6.46
CA VAL A 28 -8.68 18.00 5.66
C VAL A 28 -9.55 17.86 4.41
N ALA A 29 -10.83 18.19 4.52
CA ALA A 29 -11.77 18.21 3.40
C ALA A 29 -12.82 19.31 3.60
N PRO A 30 -13.42 19.83 2.51
CA PRO A 30 -14.41 20.92 2.61
C PRO A 30 -15.76 20.50 3.17
N SER A 31 -16.08 19.21 3.15
CA SER A 31 -17.35 18.68 3.64
C SER A 31 -17.21 17.23 4.09
N ARG A 32 -18.21 16.74 4.83
CA ARG A 32 -18.28 15.32 5.23
C ARG A 32 -18.29 14.40 4.01
N ASN A 33 -19.07 14.75 3.01
CA ASN A 33 -19.17 13.97 1.78
C ASN A 33 -17.84 13.89 1.05
N ALA A 34 -17.17 15.03 0.87
CA ALA A 34 -15.86 15.08 0.23
C ALA A 34 -14.81 14.29 1.00
N LEU A 35 -14.85 14.34 2.33
CA LEU A 35 -13.96 13.56 3.19
C LEU A 35 -14.16 12.06 2.98
N ILE A 36 -15.39 11.60 3.01
CA ILE A 36 -15.73 10.18 2.85
C ILE A 36 -15.31 9.68 1.46
N GLU A 37 -15.61 10.43 0.41
CA GLU A 37 -15.20 10.09 -0.95
C GLU A 37 -13.68 9.95 -1.07
N ARG A 38 -12.96 10.90 -0.52
CA ARG A 38 -11.50 10.90 -0.51
C ARG A 38 -10.92 9.69 0.22
N LEU A 39 -11.40 9.41 1.43
CA LEU A 39 -10.91 8.30 2.23
C LEU A 39 -11.21 6.95 1.61
N VAL A 40 -12.40 6.77 1.05
CA VAL A 40 -12.79 5.54 0.36
C VAL A 40 -11.97 5.35 -0.92
N ASP A 41 -11.78 6.41 -1.70
CA ASP A 41 -10.95 6.35 -2.91
C ASP A 41 -9.51 5.98 -2.58
N GLU A 42 -8.92 6.60 -1.56
CA GLU A 42 -7.57 6.28 -1.10
C GLU A 42 -7.44 4.83 -0.63
N ALA A 43 -8.43 4.34 0.14
CA ALA A 43 -8.45 2.96 0.61
C ALA A 43 -8.57 1.97 -0.56
N ALA A 44 -9.42 2.27 -1.53
CA ALA A 44 -9.59 1.43 -2.72
C ALA A 44 -8.31 1.39 -3.56
N ARG A 45 -7.63 2.52 -3.71
CA ARG A 45 -6.34 2.59 -4.42
C ARG A 45 -5.26 1.77 -3.74
N ARG A 46 -5.16 1.85 -2.41
CA ARG A 46 -4.22 1.04 -1.63
C ARG A 46 -4.50 -0.45 -1.79
N ARG A 47 -5.76 -0.84 -1.75
CA ARG A 47 -6.16 -2.24 -1.94
C ARG A 47 -5.80 -2.77 -3.32
N ARG A 48 -6.08 -1.99 -4.37
CA ARG A 48 -5.73 -2.36 -5.75
C ARG A 48 -4.22 -2.48 -5.94
N ARG A 49 -3.45 -1.56 -5.35
CA ARG A 49 -1.98 -1.61 -5.39
C ARG A 49 -1.46 -2.89 -4.74
N LYS A 50 -1.97 -3.21 -3.55
CA LYS A 50 -1.57 -4.41 -2.82
C LYS A 50 -1.88 -5.68 -3.63
N LEU A 51 -3.04 -5.76 -4.25
CA LEU A 51 -3.41 -6.88 -5.09
C LEU A 51 -2.50 -7.02 -6.31
N ARG A 52 -2.11 -5.91 -6.94
CA ARG A 52 -1.15 -5.93 -8.06
C ARG A 52 0.21 -6.43 -7.62
N GLU A 53 0.68 -5.98 -6.46
CA GLU A 53 1.96 -6.42 -5.89
C GLU A 53 1.95 -7.91 -5.58
N GLU A 54 0.87 -8.40 -4.98
CA GLU A 54 0.69 -9.82 -4.69
C GLU A 54 0.67 -10.68 -5.97
N ARG A 55 -0.03 -10.21 -7.01
CA ARG A 55 -0.06 -10.88 -8.32
C ARG A 55 1.32 -10.90 -8.98
N ALA A 56 2.01 -9.77 -8.95
CA ALA A 56 3.36 -9.67 -9.52
C ALA A 56 4.31 -10.63 -8.81
N LEU A 57 4.24 -10.73 -7.49
CA LEU A 57 5.05 -11.64 -6.70
C LEU A 57 4.73 -13.09 -7.01
N GLU A 58 3.44 -13.44 -7.15
CA GLU A 58 3.02 -14.79 -7.50
C GLU A 58 3.46 -15.18 -8.92
N GLU A 59 3.32 -14.28 -9.88
CA GLU A 59 3.82 -14.48 -11.25
C GLU A 59 5.33 -14.67 -11.25
N TYR A 60 6.05 -13.89 -10.46
CA TYR A 60 7.49 -14.03 -10.30
C TYR A 60 7.85 -15.41 -9.74
N ARG A 61 7.17 -15.87 -8.70
CA ARG A 61 7.39 -17.20 -8.12
C ARG A 61 7.13 -18.32 -9.11
N GLN A 62 6.07 -18.19 -9.91
CA GLN A 62 5.73 -19.19 -10.93
C GLN A 62 6.76 -19.19 -12.06
N ALA A 63 7.17 -18.01 -12.53
CA ALA A 63 8.14 -17.88 -13.61
C ALA A 63 9.53 -18.39 -13.21
N PHE A 64 9.92 -18.17 -11.96
CA PHE A 64 11.24 -18.48 -11.45
C PHE A 64 11.25 -19.63 -10.45
N GLY A 65 10.29 -20.55 -10.56
CA GLY A 65 10.20 -21.75 -9.74
C GLY A 65 11.24 -22.82 -10.03
N ASP A 66 12.08 -22.65 -11.07
CA ASP A 66 13.16 -23.55 -11.40
C ASP A 66 14.20 -23.57 -10.28
N PRO A 67 14.56 -24.76 -9.73
CA PRO A 67 15.57 -24.88 -8.69
C PRO A 67 16.93 -24.28 -9.03
N ALA A 68 17.37 -24.40 -10.27
CA ALA A 68 18.62 -23.80 -10.73
C ALA A 68 18.59 -22.28 -10.67
N TYR A 69 17.49 -21.69 -11.08
CA TYR A 69 17.29 -20.24 -11.00
C TYR A 69 17.25 -19.74 -9.56
N ARG A 70 16.56 -20.46 -8.68
CA ARG A 70 16.52 -20.13 -7.25
C ARG A 70 17.92 -20.13 -6.65
N ALA A 71 18.73 -21.12 -6.97
CA ALA A 71 20.10 -21.22 -6.47
C ALA A 71 20.93 -20.02 -6.90
N GLU A 72 20.82 -19.59 -8.15
CA GLU A 72 21.49 -18.38 -8.66
C GLU A 72 21.04 -17.13 -7.93
N GLN A 73 19.73 -16.98 -7.71
CA GLN A 73 19.17 -15.81 -7.02
C GLN A 73 19.60 -15.77 -5.56
N GLU A 74 19.62 -16.90 -4.88
CA GLU A 74 20.09 -16.98 -3.49
C GLU A 74 21.57 -16.64 -3.38
N GLU A 75 22.40 -17.11 -4.30
CA GLU A 75 23.81 -16.81 -4.35
C GLU A 75 24.04 -15.31 -4.59
N LEU A 76 23.30 -14.74 -5.53
CA LEU A 76 23.37 -13.31 -5.82
C LEU A 76 22.96 -12.47 -4.63
N ALA A 77 21.89 -12.84 -3.93
CA ALA A 77 21.42 -12.17 -2.74
C ALA A 77 22.44 -12.21 -1.61
N ARG A 78 23.15 -13.34 -1.43
CA ARG A 78 24.24 -13.46 -0.46
C ARG A 78 25.41 -12.56 -0.82
N ALA A 79 25.76 -12.48 -2.10
CA ALA A 79 26.82 -11.59 -2.56
C ALA A 79 26.52 -10.12 -2.27
N PHE A 80 25.29 -9.69 -2.53
CA PHE A 80 24.83 -8.34 -2.21
C PHE A 80 24.81 -8.07 -0.70
N ALA A 81 24.36 -9.02 0.09
CA ALA A 81 24.36 -8.88 1.55
C ALA A 81 25.76 -8.73 2.13
N LEU A 82 26.73 -9.48 1.60
CA LEU A 82 28.14 -9.37 1.98
C LEU A 82 28.73 -8.01 1.58
N ALA A 83 28.43 -7.54 0.38
CA ALA A 83 28.87 -6.22 -0.09
C ALA A 83 28.33 -5.10 0.79
N ASP A 84 27.04 -5.16 1.14
CA ASP A 84 26.42 -4.19 2.04
C ASP A 84 27.04 -4.21 3.44
N THR A 85 27.35 -5.39 3.98
CA THR A 85 28.02 -5.54 5.27
C THR A 85 29.43 -4.96 5.25
N GLU A 86 30.21 -5.23 4.21
CA GLU A 86 31.54 -4.67 4.02
C GLU A 86 31.50 -3.15 3.88
N THR A 87 30.55 -2.61 3.13
CA THR A 87 30.34 -1.18 2.97
C THR A 87 30.02 -0.53 4.32
N ALA A 88 29.13 -1.13 5.11
CA ALA A 88 28.77 -0.65 6.44
C ALA A 88 29.99 -0.64 7.38
N ARG A 89 30.82 -1.67 7.34
CA ARG A 89 32.06 -1.74 8.13
C ARG A 89 33.08 -0.69 7.74
N SER A 90 33.18 -0.36 6.46
CA SER A 90 34.11 0.67 5.99
C SER A 90 33.67 2.09 6.29
N ILE A 91 32.39 2.32 6.59
CA ILE A 91 31.81 3.62 6.95
C ILE A 91 31.90 3.87 8.48
N GLU A 92 31.94 2.84 9.29
CA GLU A 92 32.10 2.99 10.73
C GLU A 92 33.51 3.47 11.08
N PRO A 93 33.60 4.56 11.87
CA PRO A 93 34.91 5.07 12.31
C PRO A 93 35.65 4.13 13.27
#